data_f21016bd70fa3be04cfe0053aa27037e
#
_entry.id   f21016bd70fa3be04cfe0053aa27037e
#
_cell.length_a   1.000
_cell.length_b   1.000
_cell.length_c   1.000
_cell.angle_alpha   90.00
_cell.angle_beta   90.00
_cell.angle_gamma   90.00
#
_symmetry.space_group_name_H-M   'P 1'
#
loop_
_entity.id
_entity.type
_entity.pdbx_description
1 polymer ?
#
loop_
_entity_poly.entity_id
_entity_poly.type
_entity_poly.pdbx_seq_one_letter_code
_entity_poly.pdbx_strand_id
1 'polypeptide(L)'
;MKFTMSLIGVLLLALFFAWLTRRAWHARHPLIKWPGTILSGLLTVLCAIVACLAPYGIYRLNPADAASPPEVQIAGTPAQLERGERLARLCTGCHSSTGELPLDGGPENHFEGMGMLYAPNLTPGGPLAEWTDGEIMRAIREGVHQNGRSLLLMPSDQYHAMRDADVQALVAYLRAQPAITRQTPKMELNLIGAIVVGAGFFPTSQQPPVTMPVTAPSLDAPEAYGRYLVTISGCAACHGQDLRGGDSPFTPTGPNLPAILSTWSAEEFIATIRTGVDPTGHRLDAAKMPWDDFAAAYSDEELRAIYTYLKTVSPVVGVP
;
A
#
# COMPACT_ATOMS: atom_id res chain seq x y z
N MET A 1 2.40 -9.18 -23.73
CA MET A 1 1.98 -10.23 -24.69
C MET A 1 0.87 -11.12 -24.09
N LYS A 2 1.02 -11.70 -22.91
CA LYS A 2 -0.02 -12.55 -22.27
C LYS A 2 -1.34 -11.83 -22.04
N PHE A 3 -1.33 -10.62 -21.48
CA PHE A 3 -2.53 -9.81 -21.26
C PHE A 3 -3.32 -9.54 -22.55
N THR A 4 -2.63 -9.08 -23.61
CA THR A 4 -3.26 -8.81 -24.91
C THR A 4 -3.91 -10.06 -25.52
N MET A 5 -3.24 -11.20 -25.44
CA MET A 5 -3.81 -12.48 -25.92
C MET A 5 -5.06 -12.88 -25.12
N SER A 6 -5.04 -12.72 -23.81
CA SER A 6 -6.21 -13.00 -22.95
C SER A 6 -7.39 -12.09 -23.30
N LEU A 7 -7.13 -10.79 -23.51
CA LEU A 7 -8.17 -9.82 -23.89
C LEU A 7 -8.77 -10.15 -25.26
N ILE A 8 -7.94 -10.51 -26.25
CA ILE A 8 -8.42 -10.99 -27.56
C ILE A 8 -9.31 -12.21 -27.39
N GLY A 9 -8.91 -13.18 -26.56
CA GLY A 9 -9.72 -14.37 -26.27
C GLY A 9 -11.10 -14.02 -25.70
N VAL A 10 -11.16 -13.07 -24.76
CA VAL A 10 -12.43 -12.59 -24.19
C VAL A 10 -13.32 -11.93 -25.24
N LEU A 11 -12.75 -11.11 -26.13
CA LEU A 11 -13.49 -10.46 -27.21
C LEU A 11 -14.05 -11.49 -28.20
N LEU A 12 -13.28 -12.51 -28.57
CA LEU A 12 -13.75 -13.60 -29.43
C LEU A 12 -14.88 -14.39 -28.75
N LEU A 13 -14.79 -14.66 -27.45
CA LEU A 13 -15.86 -15.30 -26.68
C LEU A 13 -17.11 -14.42 -26.65
N ALA A 14 -16.98 -13.10 -26.46
CA ALA A 14 -18.12 -12.18 -26.51
C ALA A 14 -18.83 -12.23 -27.87
N LEU A 15 -18.09 -12.20 -28.95
CA LEU A 15 -18.63 -12.32 -30.31
C LEU A 15 -19.32 -13.68 -30.54
N PHE A 16 -18.72 -14.76 -30.08
CA PHE A 16 -19.28 -16.10 -30.17
C PHE A 16 -20.59 -16.23 -29.39
N PHE A 17 -20.66 -15.75 -28.15
CA PHE A 17 -21.88 -15.77 -27.35
C PHE A 17 -22.96 -14.84 -27.92
N ALA A 18 -22.59 -13.69 -28.45
CA ALA A 18 -23.52 -12.80 -29.15
C ALA A 18 -24.13 -13.49 -30.39
N TRP A 19 -23.31 -14.20 -31.16
CA TRP A 19 -23.79 -14.99 -32.28
C TRP A 19 -24.71 -16.12 -31.83
N LEU A 20 -24.39 -16.84 -30.74
CA LEU A 20 -25.26 -17.84 -30.15
C LEU A 20 -26.59 -17.26 -29.67
N THR A 21 -26.57 -16.11 -29.03
CA THR A 21 -27.77 -15.39 -28.58
C THR A 21 -28.71 -15.10 -29.74
N ARG A 22 -28.14 -14.56 -30.83
CA ARG A 22 -28.91 -14.30 -32.06
C ARG A 22 -29.50 -15.61 -32.67
N ARG A 23 -28.71 -16.69 -32.69
CA ARG A 23 -29.14 -17.98 -33.20
C ARG A 23 -30.24 -18.62 -32.34
N ALA A 24 -30.12 -18.57 -31.03
CA ALA A 24 -31.09 -19.05 -30.06
C ALA A 24 -32.43 -18.29 -30.16
N TRP A 25 -32.34 -16.95 -30.33
CA TRP A 25 -33.53 -16.09 -30.51
C TRP A 25 -34.40 -16.51 -31.71
N HIS A 26 -33.81 -17.02 -32.78
CA HIS A 26 -34.50 -17.50 -33.99
C HIS A 26 -34.86 -18.98 -33.94
N ALA A 27 -34.61 -19.67 -32.82
CA ALA A 27 -35.01 -21.08 -32.67
C ALA A 27 -36.54 -21.20 -32.60
N ARG A 28 -37.08 -22.23 -33.27
CA ARG A 28 -38.53 -22.47 -33.30
C ARG A 28 -39.05 -23.06 -31.99
N HIS A 29 -38.23 -23.87 -31.30
CA HIS A 29 -38.65 -24.58 -30.11
C HIS A 29 -38.44 -23.69 -28.84
N PRO A 30 -39.50 -23.45 -28.03
CA PRO A 30 -39.42 -22.52 -26.90
C PRO A 30 -38.42 -22.95 -25.82
N LEU A 31 -38.23 -24.26 -25.59
CA LEU A 31 -37.26 -24.82 -24.65
C LEU A 31 -35.80 -24.60 -25.07
N ILE A 32 -35.53 -24.28 -26.33
CA ILE A 32 -34.22 -23.93 -26.83
C ILE A 32 -34.09 -22.40 -26.90
N LYS A 33 -35.14 -21.74 -27.37
CA LYS A 33 -35.16 -20.28 -27.57
C LYS A 33 -34.87 -19.53 -26.28
N TRP A 34 -35.71 -19.71 -25.27
CA TRP A 34 -35.59 -18.88 -24.06
C TRP A 34 -34.36 -19.20 -23.21
N PRO A 35 -34.07 -20.46 -22.80
CA PRO A 35 -32.87 -20.77 -22.03
C PRO A 35 -31.57 -20.43 -22.80
N GLY A 36 -31.54 -20.76 -24.10
CA GLY A 36 -30.37 -20.48 -24.94
C GLY A 36 -30.10 -18.97 -25.09
N THR A 37 -31.13 -18.16 -25.30
CA THR A 37 -31.02 -16.70 -25.42
C THR A 37 -30.57 -16.06 -24.09
N ILE A 38 -31.20 -16.48 -22.99
CA ILE A 38 -30.88 -15.94 -21.66
C ILE A 38 -29.42 -16.28 -21.29
N LEU A 39 -29.05 -17.57 -21.35
CA LEU A 39 -27.72 -18.00 -20.98
C LEU A 39 -26.60 -17.36 -21.83
N SER A 40 -26.77 -17.46 -23.18
CA SER A 40 -25.77 -16.88 -24.08
C SER A 40 -25.73 -15.33 -24.02
N GLY A 41 -26.86 -14.68 -23.77
CA GLY A 41 -26.97 -13.25 -23.55
C GLY A 41 -26.22 -12.82 -22.27
N LEU A 42 -26.43 -13.53 -21.15
CA LEU A 42 -25.69 -13.26 -19.91
C LEU A 42 -24.18 -13.45 -20.08
N LEU A 43 -23.76 -14.50 -20.79
CA LEU A 43 -22.33 -14.73 -21.08
C LEU A 43 -21.76 -13.64 -21.99
N THR A 44 -22.54 -13.15 -22.96
CA THR A 44 -22.13 -12.00 -23.80
C THR A 44 -21.89 -10.75 -22.94
N VAL A 45 -22.84 -10.43 -22.05
CA VAL A 45 -22.74 -9.27 -21.16
C VAL A 45 -21.54 -9.43 -20.22
N LEU A 46 -21.34 -10.60 -19.64
CA LEU A 46 -20.19 -10.88 -18.78
C LEU A 46 -18.85 -10.66 -19.51
N CYS A 47 -18.72 -11.23 -20.71
CA CYS A 47 -17.50 -11.02 -21.52
C CYS A 47 -17.31 -9.55 -21.89
N ALA A 48 -18.40 -8.81 -22.19
CA ALA A 48 -18.32 -7.38 -22.48
C ALA A 48 -17.87 -6.57 -21.27
N ILE A 49 -18.37 -6.88 -20.06
CA ILE A 49 -17.93 -6.26 -18.81
C ILE A 49 -16.44 -6.50 -18.61
N VAL A 50 -15.96 -7.73 -18.74
CA VAL A 50 -14.54 -8.08 -18.63
C VAL A 50 -13.69 -7.33 -19.66
N ALA A 51 -14.17 -7.27 -20.90
CA ALA A 51 -13.49 -6.58 -22.00
C ALA A 51 -13.40 -5.05 -21.79
N CYS A 52 -14.29 -4.48 -20.99
CA CYS A 52 -14.25 -3.05 -20.61
C CYS A 52 -13.40 -2.83 -19.35
N LEU A 53 -13.60 -3.63 -18.32
CA LEU A 53 -12.94 -3.43 -17.02
C LEU A 53 -11.42 -3.65 -17.10
N ALA A 54 -10.96 -4.64 -17.84
CA ALA A 54 -9.52 -4.94 -17.90
C ALA A 54 -8.69 -3.81 -18.54
N PRO A 55 -9.04 -3.27 -19.73
CA PRO A 55 -8.36 -2.10 -20.28
C PRO A 55 -8.51 -0.85 -19.39
N TYR A 56 -9.66 -0.66 -18.76
CA TYR A 56 -9.89 0.45 -17.85
C TYR A 56 -8.97 0.35 -16.62
N GLY A 57 -8.72 -0.85 -16.09
CA GLY A 57 -7.76 -1.07 -15.01
C GLY A 57 -6.33 -0.68 -15.40
N ILE A 58 -5.91 -1.05 -16.62
CA ILE A 58 -4.60 -0.61 -17.14
C ILE A 58 -4.57 0.92 -17.36
N TYR A 59 -5.65 1.51 -17.85
CA TYR A 59 -5.76 2.96 -17.99
C TYR A 59 -5.63 3.68 -16.65
N ARG A 60 -6.28 3.19 -15.58
CA ARG A 60 -6.18 3.76 -14.22
C ARG A 60 -4.76 3.73 -13.66
N LEU A 61 -3.93 2.80 -14.10
CA LEU A 61 -2.52 2.74 -13.70
C LEU A 61 -1.62 3.72 -14.46
N ASN A 62 -2.09 4.27 -15.58
CA ASN A 62 -1.32 5.16 -16.42
C ASN A 62 -2.04 6.50 -16.60
N PRO A 63 -2.22 7.28 -15.51
CA PRO A 63 -2.86 8.58 -15.59
C PRO A 63 -2.05 9.51 -16.49
N ALA A 64 -2.76 10.30 -17.31
CA ALA A 64 -2.14 11.23 -18.24
C ALA A 64 -1.44 12.42 -17.55
N ASP A 65 -1.82 12.72 -16.31
CA ASP A 65 -1.50 13.96 -15.60
C ASP A 65 -0.61 13.76 -14.36
N ALA A 66 0.35 12.83 -14.42
CA ALA A 66 1.33 12.71 -13.35
C ALA A 66 2.17 13.99 -13.27
N ALA A 67 2.13 14.69 -12.13
CA ALA A 67 2.92 15.89 -11.90
C ALA A 67 4.42 15.60 -12.06
N SER A 68 5.18 16.61 -12.53
CA SER A 68 6.64 16.51 -12.57
C SER A 68 7.19 16.32 -11.15
N PRO A 69 8.20 15.46 -10.97
CA PRO A 69 8.84 15.32 -9.67
C PRO A 69 9.52 16.62 -9.26
N PRO A 70 9.66 16.90 -7.96
CA PRO A 70 10.39 18.07 -7.50
C PRO A 70 11.88 17.98 -7.92
N GLU A 71 12.45 19.11 -8.32
CA GLU A 71 13.88 19.22 -8.57
C GLU A 71 14.61 19.42 -7.24
N VAL A 72 15.08 18.34 -6.64
CA VAL A 72 15.78 18.33 -5.36
C VAL A 72 16.98 17.41 -5.41
N GLN A 73 18.05 17.81 -4.74
CA GLN A 73 19.22 16.99 -4.48
C GLN A 73 19.48 16.95 -2.97
N ILE A 74 19.54 15.75 -2.42
CA ILE A 74 19.63 15.53 -0.97
C ILE A 74 21.08 15.30 -0.58
N ALA A 75 21.56 16.11 0.37
CA ALA A 75 22.97 16.11 0.77
C ALA A 75 23.40 14.85 1.54
N GLY A 76 22.50 14.15 2.20
CA GLY A 76 22.82 12.95 2.98
C GLY A 76 23.65 13.25 4.23
N THR A 77 23.25 14.25 5.02
CA THR A 77 23.94 14.55 6.28
C THR A 77 23.84 13.38 7.27
N PRO A 78 24.79 13.24 8.24
CA PRO A 78 24.73 12.17 9.24
C PRO A 78 23.39 12.09 9.97
N ALA A 79 22.78 13.22 10.33
CA ALA A 79 21.47 13.25 10.98
C ALA A 79 20.35 12.78 10.06
N GLN A 80 20.42 13.11 8.75
CA GLN A 80 19.46 12.56 7.77
C GLN A 80 19.63 11.07 7.59
N LEU A 81 20.85 10.55 7.54
CA LEU A 81 21.10 9.11 7.40
C LEU A 81 20.57 8.34 8.60
N GLU A 82 20.86 8.79 9.82
CA GLU A 82 20.36 8.18 11.05
C GLU A 82 18.81 8.19 11.11
N ARG A 83 18.20 9.34 10.82
CA ARG A 83 16.73 9.44 10.79
C ARG A 83 16.12 8.57 9.69
N GLY A 84 16.74 8.57 8.51
CA GLY A 84 16.30 7.78 7.35
C GLY A 84 16.39 6.28 7.60
N GLU A 85 17.45 5.82 8.26
CA GLU A 85 17.62 4.41 8.65
C GLU A 85 16.49 3.96 9.58
N ARG A 86 16.17 4.77 10.59
CA ARG A 86 15.05 4.47 11.49
C ARG A 86 13.72 4.43 10.75
N LEU A 87 13.43 5.40 9.89
CA LEU A 87 12.19 5.43 9.11
C LEU A 87 12.11 4.29 8.07
N ALA A 88 13.24 3.83 7.54
CA ALA A 88 13.29 2.72 6.60
C ALA A 88 12.80 1.39 7.21
N ARG A 89 12.79 1.28 8.54
CA ARG A 89 12.17 0.14 9.23
C ARG A 89 10.69 -0.03 8.90
N LEU A 90 9.97 1.06 8.63
CA LEU A 90 8.57 1.02 8.21
C LEU A 90 8.37 0.41 6.81
N CYS A 91 9.45 0.17 6.07
CA CYS A 91 9.43 -0.36 4.70
C CYS A 91 9.84 -1.84 4.63
N THR A 92 10.43 -2.40 5.70
CA THR A 92 11.01 -3.76 5.73
C THR A 92 9.99 -4.84 5.41
N GLY A 93 8.77 -4.73 5.93
CA GLY A 93 7.71 -5.73 5.72
C GLY A 93 7.37 -6.01 4.26
N CYS A 94 7.61 -5.04 3.36
CA CYS A 94 7.40 -5.23 1.92
C CYS A 94 8.71 -5.27 1.13
N HIS A 95 9.69 -4.43 1.47
CA HIS A 95 10.87 -4.18 0.64
C HIS A 95 12.15 -4.90 1.11
N SER A 96 12.07 -5.78 2.10
CA SER A 96 13.20 -6.60 2.55
C SER A 96 12.95 -8.08 2.30
N SER A 97 13.99 -8.82 1.93
CA SER A 97 13.91 -10.27 1.77
C SER A 97 14.00 -11.03 3.09
N THR A 98 14.43 -10.35 4.15
CA THR A 98 14.67 -10.94 5.48
C THR A 98 13.77 -10.35 6.57
N GLY A 99 13.01 -9.30 6.26
CA GLY A 99 12.28 -8.48 7.24
C GLY A 99 13.15 -7.44 7.95
N GLU A 100 14.47 -7.40 7.63
CA GLU A 100 15.45 -6.47 8.20
C GLU A 100 16.05 -5.59 7.12
N LEU A 101 16.77 -4.52 7.52
CA LEU A 101 17.56 -3.74 6.56
C LEU A 101 18.75 -4.57 6.06
N PRO A 102 19.18 -4.38 4.82
CA PRO A 102 18.75 -3.37 3.84
C PRO A 102 17.47 -3.75 3.08
N LEU A 103 16.92 -2.79 2.35
CA LEU A 103 15.67 -2.93 1.57
C LEU A 103 15.95 -3.55 0.19
N ASP A 104 16.36 -4.79 0.15
CA ASP A 104 16.82 -5.51 -1.05
C ASP A 104 15.69 -6.10 -1.92
N GLY A 105 14.44 -5.77 -1.60
CA GLY A 105 13.25 -6.19 -2.31
C GLY A 105 12.50 -7.35 -1.67
N GLY A 106 11.18 -7.36 -1.82
CA GLY A 106 10.30 -8.37 -1.25
C GLY A 106 10.57 -9.78 -1.79
N PRO A 107 10.45 -10.82 -0.95
CA PRO A 107 10.73 -12.21 -1.34
C PRO A 107 9.60 -12.86 -2.12
N GLU A 108 8.39 -12.36 -1.99
CA GLU A 108 7.18 -13.03 -2.47
C GLU A 108 6.24 -12.13 -3.28
N ASN A 109 5.33 -12.76 -3.99
CA ASN A 109 4.24 -12.09 -4.68
C ASN A 109 3.08 -11.90 -3.72
N HIS A 110 2.82 -10.66 -3.32
CA HIS A 110 1.78 -10.34 -2.33
C HIS A 110 0.35 -10.71 -2.77
N PHE A 111 0.09 -10.85 -4.08
CA PHE A 111 -1.24 -11.20 -4.61
C PHE A 111 -1.12 -12.20 -5.76
N GLU A 112 -0.89 -13.46 -5.40
CA GLU A 112 -0.95 -14.56 -6.35
C GLU A 112 -2.31 -14.57 -7.08
N GLY A 113 -2.27 -14.83 -8.37
CA GLY A 113 -3.48 -14.80 -9.22
C GLY A 113 -3.78 -13.45 -9.86
N MET A 114 -3.25 -12.32 -9.38
CA MET A 114 -3.42 -10.99 -10.01
C MET A 114 -2.28 -10.62 -10.97
N GLY A 115 -1.19 -11.37 -10.95
CA GLY A 115 0.01 -11.11 -11.75
C GLY A 115 1.29 -11.15 -10.94
N MET A 116 2.28 -10.37 -11.35
CA MET A 116 3.57 -10.24 -10.67
C MET A 116 3.56 -8.93 -9.86
N LEU A 117 3.39 -9.02 -8.54
CA LEU A 117 3.26 -7.89 -7.62
C LEU A 117 4.29 -7.99 -6.51
N TYR A 118 5.55 -7.80 -6.87
CA TYR A 118 6.69 -7.81 -5.95
C TYR A 118 7.09 -6.40 -5.57
N ALA A 119 7.43 -6.19 -4.29
CA ALA A 119 8.05 -4.96 -3.85
C ALA A 119 9.50 -4.89 -4.40
N PRO A 120 9.90 -3.78 -5.06
CA PRO A 120 11.20 -3.68 -5.68
C PRO A 120 12.34 -3.57 -4.67
N ASN A 121 13.55 -3.93 -5.11
CA ASN A 121 14.80 -3.61 -4.44
C ASN A 121 15.01 -2.09 -4.41
N LEU A 122 15.09 -1.51 -3.20
CA LEU A 122 15.28 -0.07 -2.97
C LEU A 122 16.74 0.29 -2.64
N THR A 123 17.68 -0.66 -2.72
CA THR A 123 19.10 -0.34 -2.56
C THR A 123 19.68 0.28 -3.83
N PRO A 124 20.87 0.92 -3.76
CA PRO A 124 21.56 1.43 -4.96
C PRO A 124 21.89 0.38 -6.03
N GLY A 125 21.81 -0.91 -5.70
CA GLY A 125 21.94 -2.00 -6.68
C GLY A 125 20.63 -2.37 -7.39
N GLY A 126 19.51 -1.72 -7.03
CA GLY A 126 18.19 -1.91 -7.61
C GLY A 126 17.78 -0.78 -8.57
N PRO A 127 16.48 -0.72 -8.93
CA PRO A 127 15.96 0.26 -9.89
C PRO A 127 16.17 1.73 -9.50
N LEU A 128 16.25 2.04 -8.20
CA LEU A 128 16.41 3.43 -7.72
C LEU A 128 17.76 4.06 -8.10
N ALA A 129 18.75 3.29 -8.56
CA ALA A 129 20.00 3.81 -9.05
C ALA A 129 19.83 4.86 -10.19
N GLU A 130 18.79 4.67 -11.02
CA GLU A 130 18.52 5.53 -12.17
C GLU A 130 17.51 6.65 -11.88
N TRP A 131 16.94 6.69 -10.66
CA TRP A 131 15.92 7.66 -10.29
C TRP A 131 16.54 8.90 -9.66
N THR A 132 15.96 10.07 -9.89
CA THR A 132 16.29 11.29 -9.15
C THR A 132 15.72 11.23 -7.71
N ASP A 133 16.25 12.04 -6.81
CA ASP A 133 15.74 12.12 -5.44
C ASP A 133 14.27 12.57 -5.41
N GLY A 134 13.90 13.51 -6.29
CA GLY A 134 12.52 13.95 -6.43
C GLY A 134 11.57 12.85 -6.93
N GLU A 135 12.02 11.99 -7.84
CA GLU A 135 11.21 10.84 -8.30
C GLU A 135 10.98 9.84 -7.16
N ILE A 136 11.97 9.62 -6.30
CA ILE A 136 11.82 8.77 -5.12
C ILE A 136 10.83 9.39 -4.13
N MET A 137 10.97 10.70 -3.83
CA MET A 137 10.03 11.42 -2.97
C MET A 137 8.59 11.34 -3.50
N ARG A 138 8.40 11.55 -4.81
CA ARG A 138 7.11 11.43 -5.49
C ARG A 138 6.54 10.01 -5.36
N ALA A 139 7.36 8.99 -5.55
CA ALA A 139 6.92 7.60 -5.41
C ALA A 139 6.44 7.29 -3.98
N ILE A 140 7.12 7.79 -2.96
CA ILE A 140 6.75 7.59 -1.57
C ILE A 140 5.43 8.31 -1.25
N ARG A 141 5.35 9.62 -1.53
CA ARG A 141 4.22 10.45 -1.11
C ARG A 141 3.03 10.40 -2.06
N GLU A 142 3.28 10.33 -3.35
CA GLU A 142 2.24 10.45 -4.36
C GLU A 142 1.90 9.13 -5.04
N GLY A 143 2.64 8.06 -4.75
CA GLY A 143 2.40 6.75 -5.33
C GLY A 143 2.61 6.71 -6.84
N VAL A 144 3.52 7.53 -7.37
CA VAL A 144 3.80 7.67 -8.80
C VAL A 144 5.21 7.19 -9.12
N HIS A 145 5.30 6.20 -9.99
CA HIS A 145 6.55 5.65 -10.50
C HIS A 145 7.30 6.68 -11.37
N GLN A 146 8.62 6.50 -11.59
CA GLN A 146 9.43 7.35 -12.45
C GLN A 146 8.78 7.64 -13.81
N ASN A 147 8.22 6.64 -14.47
CA ASN A 147 7.57 6.76 -15.79
C ASN A 147 6.13 7.32 -15.75
N GLY A 148 5.68 7.87 -14.64
CA GLY A 148 4.36 8.49 -14.49
C GLY A 148 3.22 7.53 -14.17
N ARG A 149 3.41 6.20 -14.21
CA ARG A 149 2.34 5.27 -13.83
C ARG A 149 2.10 5.27 -12.32
N SER A 150 0.86 4.98 -11.91
CA SER A 150 0.54 4.74 -10.50
C SER A 150 1.24 3.50 -9.98
N LEU A 151 1.68 3.56 -8.73
CA LEU A 151 2.07 2.38 -7.97
C LEU A 151 0.83 1.61 -7.50
N LEU A 152 1.04 0.36 -7.14
CA LEU A 152 0.06 -0.49 -6.45
C LEU A 152 0.67 -0.97 -5.14
N LEU A 153 -0.17 -1.15 -4.11
CA LEU A 153 0.21 -1.66 -2.78
C LEU A 153 1.10 -0.71 -1.97
N MET A 154 1.78 0.26 -2.58
CA MET A 154 2.52 1.26 -1.83
C MET A 154 1.53 2.12 -1.02
N PRO A 155 1.65 2.22 0.32
CA PRO A 155 0.70 2.95 1.15
C PRO A 155 0.97 4.47 1.11
N SER A 156 0.95 5.05 -0.08
CA SER A 156 1.26 6.46 -0.30
C SER A 156 0.20 7.40 0.28
N ASP A 157 -1.01 6.93 0.53
CA ASP A 157 -2.04 7.63 1.30
C ASP A 157 -1.57 7.96 2.73
N GLN A 158 -0.84 7.05 3.36
CA GLN A 158 -0.24 7.24 4.69
C GLN A 158 0.99 8.17 4.61
N TYR A 159 1.85 7.96 3.61
CA TYR A 159 3.09 8.72 3.45
C TYR A 159 2.88 10.09 2.81
N HIS A 160 1.69 10.38 2.27
CA HIS A 160 1.37 11.68 1.67
C HIS A 160 1.59 12.84 2.65
N ALA A 161 1.27 12.63 3.92
CA ALA A 161 1.48 13.59 5.00
C ALA A 161 2.91 13.59 5.59
N MET A 162 3.83 12.75 5.09
CA MET A 162 5.20 12.72 5.60
C MET A 162 5.88 14.05 5.36
N ARG A 163 6.44 14.68 6.42
CA ARG A 163 7.12 15.97 6.33
C ARG A 163 8.35 15.90 5.42
N ASP A 164 8.72 17.02 4.83
CA ASP A 164 9.84 17.09 3.89
C ASP A 164 11.14 16.59 4.50
N ALA A 165 11.43 16.95 5.75
CA ALA A 165 12.63 16.49 6.44
C ALA A 165 12.69 14.96 6.60
N ASP A 166 11.56 14.29 6.85
CA ASP A 166 11.53 12.84 7.03
C ASP A 166 11.62 12.09 5.69
N VAL A 167 10.93 12.56 4.64
CA VAL A 167 11.05 11.92 3.33
C VAL A 167 12.45 12.14 2.72
N GLN A 168 13.07 13.32 2.94
CA GLN A 168 14.44 13.57 2.52
C GLN A 168 15.44 12.69 3.29
N ALA A 169 15.26 12.52 4.59
CA ALA A 169 16.06 11.62 5.40
C ALA A 169 15.95 10.16 4.90
N LEU A 170 14.73 9.72 4.59
CA LEU A 170 14.50 8.38 4.02
C LEU A 170 15.22 8.23 2.68
N VAL A 171 15.11 9.19 1.76
CA VAL A 171 15.80 9.15 0.46
C VAL A 171 17.33 9.14 0.65
N ALA A 172 17.86 9.96 1.58
CA ALA A 172 19.28 9.95 1.91
C ALA A 172 19.76 8.55 2.32
N TYR A 173 19.00 7.88 3.19
CA TYR A 173 19.31 6.52 3.62
C TYR A 173 19.19 5.52 2.45
N LEU A 174 18.15 5.58 1.62
CA LEU A 174 17.99 4.72 0.46
C LEU A 174 19.18 4.78 -0.48
N ARG A 175 19.82 5.97 -0.62
CA ARG A 175 21.03 6.17 -1.41
C ARG A 175 22.29 5.62 -0.74
N ALA A 176 22.32 5.59 0.58
CA ALA A 176 23.49 5.21 1.37
C ALA A 176 23.54 3.71 1.73
N GLN A 177 22.46 2.97 1.51
CA GLN A 177 22.43 1.52 1.77
C GLN A 177 23.51 0.78 0.97
N PRO A 178 23.96 -0.40 1.44
CA PRO A 178 24.79 -1.29 0.64
C PRO A 178 24.11 -1.63 -0.69
N ALA A 179 24.82 -1.54 -1.80
CA ALA A 179 24.30 -1.89 -3.11
C ALA A 179 24.14 -3.41 -3.24
N ILE A 180 22.90 -3.87 -3.31
CA ILE A 180 22.56 -5.29 -3.48
C ILE A 180 21.94 -5.49 -4.86
N THR A 181 22.51 -6.39 -5.66
CA THR A 181 22.09 -6.65 -7.04
C THR A 181 20.95 -7.66 -7.17
N ARG A 182 20.16 -7.84 -6.12
CA ARG A 182 19.00 -8.74 -6.17
C ARG A 182 17.95 -8.21 -7.15
N GLN A 183 17.56 -9.07 -8.10
CA GLN A 183 16.53 -8.77 -9.07
C GLN A 183 15.15 -9.16 -8.52
N THR A 184 14.24 -8.23 -8.49
CA THR A 184 12.82 -8.49 -8.23
C THR A 184 12.04 -8.49 -9.55
N PRO A 185 11.03 -9.35 -9.72
CA PRO A 185 10.21 -9.34 -10.92
C PRO A 185 9.54 -7.98 -11.10
N LYS A 186 9.49 -7.49 -12.35
CA LYS A 186 8.77 -6.25 -12.67
C LYS A 186 7.26 -6.45 -12.44
N MET A 187 6.61 -5.42 -11.94
CA MET A 187 5.16 -5.43 -11.77
C MET A 187 4.47 -5.65 -13.12
N GLU A 188 3.66 -6.70 -13.21
CA GLU A 188 2.86 -7.03 -14.38
C GLU A 188 1.51 -7.61 -13.94
N LEU A 189 0.42 -6.92 -14.23
CA LEU A 189 -0.91 -7.45 -14.00
C LEU A 189 -1.31 -8.44 -15.09
N ASN A 190 -1.93 -9.55 -14.68
CA ASN A 190 -2.66 -10.42 -15.58
C ASN A 190 -4.09 -9.88 -15.83
N LEU A 191 -4.92 -10.61 -16.57
CA LEU A 191 -6.30 -10.22 -16.87
C LEU A 191 -7.13 -10.02 -15.60
N ILE A 192 -6.99 -10.91 -14.60
CA ILE A 192 -7.74 -10.83 -13.33
C ILE A 192 -7.32 -9.59 -12.55
N GLY A 193 -6.02 -9.34 -12.40
CA GLY A 193 -5.51 -8.16 -11.74
C GLY A 193 -6.02 -6.86 -12.39
N ALA A 194 -6.00 -6.81 -13.72
CA ALA A 194 -6.52 -5.66 -14.45
C ALA A 194 -8.02 -5.44 -14.24
N ILE A 195 -8.83 -6.50 -14.19
CA ILE A 195 -10.27 -6.42 -13.89
C ILE A 195 -10.49 -5.91 -12.47
N VAL A 196 -9.77 -6.44 -11.49
CA VAL A 196 -9.91 -6.07 -10.08
C VAL A 196 -9.57 -4.60 -9.84
N VAL A 197 -8.49 -4.10 -10.48
CA VAL A 197 -8.13 -2.67 -10.47
C VAL A 197 -9.18 -1.84 -11.19
N GLY A 198 -9.65 -2.31 -12.36
CA GLY A 198 -10.68 -1.62 -13.15
C GLY A 198 -12.03 -1.52 -12.44
N ALA A 199 -12.42 -2.54 -11.72
CA ALA A 199 -13.63 -2.56 -10.90
C ALA A 199 -13.52 -1.72 -9.62
N GLY A 200 -12.32 -1.22 -9.28
CA GLY A 200 -12.11 -0.41 -8.08
C GLY A 200 -11.97 -1.21 -6.78
N PHE A 201 -11.94 -2.54 -6.85
CA PHE A 201 -11.70 -3.39 -5.68
C PHE A 201 -10.26 -3.28 -5.16
N PHE A 202 -9.34 -2.83 -6.02
CA PHE A 202 -7.96 -2.61 -5.65
C PHE A 202 -7.57 -1.17 -5.99
N PRO A 203 -7.34 -0.32 -4.98
CA PRO A 203 -7.01 1.08 -5.20
C PRO A 203 -5.61 1.22 -5.79
N THR A 204 -5.42 2.21 -6.64
CA THR A 204 -4.08 2.68 -7.00
C THR A 204 -3.49 3.48 -5.85
N SER A 205 -2.17 3.46 -5.71
CA SER A 205 -1.47 4.21 -4.65
C SER A 205 -1.40 5.73 -4.90
N GLN A 206 -1.88 6.18 -6.06
CA GLN A 206 -1.74 7.58 -6.47
C GLN A 206 -2.50 8.53 -5.55
N GLN A 207 -1.76 9.54 -5.09
CA GLN A 207 -2.25 10.67 -4.30
C GLN A 207 -2.15 11.97 -5.11
N PRO A 208 -2.84 13.04 -4.69
CA PRO A 208 -2.66 14.37 -5.29
C PRO A 208 -1.19 14.83 -5.23
N PRO A 209 -0.75 15.69 -6.16
CA PRO A 209 0.61 16.25 -6.13
C PRO A 209 0.86 17.06 -4.85
N VAL A 210 2.04 16.88 -4.26
CA VAL A 210 2.50 17.70 -3.13
C VAL A 210 3.09 19.01 -3.68
N THR A 211 2.29 20.07 -3.67
CA THR A 211 2.64 21.37 -4.26
C THR A 211 3.17 22.39 -3.25
N MET A 212 3.08 22.09 -1.96
CA MET A 212 3.53 22.97 -0.87
C MET A 212 4.42 22.20 0.11
N PRO A 213 5.33 22.87 0.82
CA PRO A 213 6.12 22.23 1.86
C PRO A 213 5.26 21.54 2.91
N VAL A 214 5.56 20.29 3.21
CA VAL A 214 4.91 19.53 4.27
C VAL A 214 5.75 19.60 5.53
N THR A 215 5.18 20.18 6.58
CA THR A 215 5.79 20.26 7.91
C THR A 215 5.01 19.40 8.88
N ALA A 216 5.69 18.92 9.94
CA ALA A 216 5.04 18.24 11.04
C ALA A 216 5.28 19.02 12.33
N PRO A 217 4.39 18.90 13.31
CA PRO A 217 4.66 19.39 14.66
C PRO A 217 5.97 18.82 15.22
N SER A 218 6.59 19.54 16.16
CA SER A 218 7.76 19.05 16.91
C SER A 218 7.35 18.27 18.15
N LEU A 219 8.33 17.69 18.84
CA LEU A 219 8.12 17.04 20.15
C LEU A 219 7.57 17.98 21.23
N ASP A 220 7.70 19.32 21.05
CA ASP A 220 7.09 20.31 21.95
C ASP A 220 5.55 20.28 21.90
N ALA A 221 4.98 19.70 20.86
CA ALA A 221 3.54 19.44 20.72
C ALA A 221 3.27 17.93 20.61
N PRO A 222 3.46 17.16 21.70
CA PRO A 222 3.52 15.69 21.64
C PRO A 222 2.26 15.03 21.11
N GLU A 223 1.07 15.56 21.38
CA GLU A 223 -0.18 15.04 20.83
C GLU A 223 -0.21 15.16 19.29
N ALA A 224 0.10 16.35 18.77
CA ALA A 224 0.08 16.61 17.35
C ALA A 224 1.20 15.85 16.62
N TYR A 225 2.38 15.73 17.25
CA TYR A 225 3.47 14.93 16.71
C TYR A 225 3.16 13.44 16.75
N GLY A 226 2.54 12.95 17.83
CA GLY A 226 2.07 11.57 17.95
C GLY A 226 1.05 11.22 16.85
N ARG A 227 0.11 12.12 16.57
CA ARG A 227 -0.82 11.97 15.43
C ARG A 227 -0.08 11.79 14.11
N TYR A 228 0.93 12.63 13.86
CA TYR A 228 1.77 12.53 12.68
C TYR A 228 2.45 11.16 12.58
N LEU A 229 3.07 10.69 13.67
CA LEU A 229 3.73 9.39 13.72
C LEU A 229 2.75 8.22 13.50
N VAL A 230 1.58 8.26 14.13
CA VAL A 230 0.50 7.26 13.94
C VAL A 230 0.06 7.21 12.47
N THR A 231 -0.04 8.37 11.81
CA THR A 231 -0.42 8.45 10.39
C THR A 231 0.62 7.80 9.50
N ILE A 232 1.89 8.19 9.61
CA ILE A 232 2.96 7.65 8.75
C ILE A 232 3.33 6.20 9.07
N SER A 233 2.97 5.71 10.24
CA SER A 233 3.13 4.29 10.63
C SER A 233 2.02 3.39 10.11
N GLY A 234 0.93 3.96 9.57
CA GLY A 234 -0.17 3.18 9.04
C GLY A 234 -1.01 2.44 10.08
N CYS A 235 -1.04 2.88 11.32
CA CYS A 235 -1.79 2.20 12.40
C CYS A 235 -3.27 1.98 12.03
N ALA A 236 -3.87 2.92 11.30
CA ALA A 236 -5.26 2.86 10.86
C ALA A 236 -5.54 1.69 9.90
N ALA A 237 -4.54 1.17 9.19
CA ALA A 237 -4.72 0.04 8.26
C ALA A 237 -5.20 -1.23 8.96
N CYS A 238 -4.73 -1.47 10.20
CA CYS A 238 -5.10 -2.63 11.01
C CYS A 238 -6.08 -2.27 12.13
N HIS A 239 -5.94 -1.06 12.73
CA HIS A 239 -6.74 -0.64 13.89
C HIS A 239 -7.99 0.18 13.52
N GLY A 240 -8.33 0.30 12.23
CA GLY A 240 -9.45 1.11 11.73
C GLY A 240 -9.13 2.59 11.65
N GLN A 241 -9.88 3.34 10.82
CA GLN A 241 -9.62 4.76 10.55
C GLN A 241 -9.73 5.65 11.81
N ASP A 242 -10.51 5.22 12.77
CA ASP A 242 -10.67 5.86 14.06
C ASP A 242 -9.88 5.19 15.19
N LEU A 243 -9.02 4.21 14.86
CA LEU A 243 -8.19 3.41 15.76
C LEU A 243 -8.97 2.55 16.77
N ARG A 244 -10.25 2.31 16.52
CA ARG A 244 -11.18 1.58 17.41
C ARG A 244 -11.40 0.12 17.04
N GLY A 245 -10.52 -0.40 16.23
CA GLY A 245 -10.56 -1.76 15.71
C GLY A 245 -10.79 -1.78 14.19
N GLY A 246 -10.09 -2.65 13.50
CA GLY A 246 -10.19 -2.83 12.06
C GLY A 246 -10.94 -4.10 11.69
N ASP A 247 -11.52 -4.12 10.50
CA ASP A 247 -12.21 -5.26 9.90
C ASP A 247 -11.86 -5.46 8.41
N SER A 248 -10.71 -4.93 7.99
CA SER A 248 -10.25 -5.00 6.60
C SER A 248 -10.02 -6.46 6.17
N PRO A 249 -10.49 -6.88 4.99
CA PRO A 249 -10.16 -8.18 4.44
C PRO A 249 -8.72 -8.30 3.93
N PHE A 250 -7.98 -7.18 3.86
CA PHE A 250 -6.63 -7.12 3.27
C PHE A 250 -5.51 -6.97 4.31
N THR A 251 -5.86 -6.67 5.57
CA THR A 251 -4.90 -6.48 6.66
C THR A 251 -5.33 -7.26 7.89
N PRO A 252 -4.38 -7.64 8.77
CA PRO A 252 -4.74 -8.22 10.06
C PRO A 252 -5.71 -7.30 10.83
N THR A 253 -6.69 -7.88 11.50
CA THR A 253 -7.61 -7.13 12.35
C THR A 253 -6.92 -6.72 13.62
N GLY A 254 -6.74 -5.41 13.83
CA GLY A 254 -6.20 -4.82 15.04
C GLY A 254 -7.29 -4.51 16.07
N PRO A 255 -6.98 -4.58 17.36
CA PRO A 255 -7.94 -4.25 18.42
C PRO A 255 -8.20 -2.74 18.54
N ASN A 256 -9.22 -2.37 19.34
CA ASN A 256 -9.54 -1.00 19.72
C ASN A 256 -8.44 -0.43 20.64
N LEU A 257 -7.56 0.42 20.09
CA LEU A 257 -6.44 1.01 20.81
C LEU A 257 -6.88 1.92 21.97
N PRO A 258 -7.82 2.89 21.80
CA PRO A 258 -8.34 3.67 22.90
C PRO A 258 -8.86 2.85 24.08
N ALA A 259 -9.54 1.74 23.79
CA ALA A 259 -10.07 0.87 24.85
C ALA A 259 -8.94 0.16 25.62
N ILE A 260 -7.98 -0.43 24.92
CA ILE A 260 -6.83 -1.11 25.53
C ILE A 260 -5.98 -0.13 26.34
N LEU A 261 -5.64 1.01 25.73
CA LEU A 261 -4.79 2.00 26.37
C LEU A 261 -5.46 2.77 27.49
N SER A 262 -6.80 2.61 27.69
CA SER A 262 -7.50 3.28 28.80
C SER A 262 -6.87 2.97 30.16
N THR A 263 -6.36 1.76 30.35
CA THR A 263 -5.77 1.26 31.60
C THR A 263 -4.24 1.25 31.62
N TRP A 264 -3.58 1.47 30.47
CA TRP A 264 -2.12 1.41 30.36
C TRP A 264 -1.49 2.77 30.68
N SER A 265 -0.34 2.74 31.31
CA SER A 265 0.58 3.88 31.41
C SER A 265 1.40 4.04 30.13
N ALA A 266 2.07 5.18 29.99
CA ALA A 266 2.98 5.41 28.86
C ALA A 266 4.18 4.43 28.91
N GLU A 267 4.66 4.10 30.09
CA GLU A 267 5.76 3.17 30.31
C GLU A 267 5.38 1.75 29.89
N GLU A 268 4.17 1.29 30.19
CA GLU A 268 3.65 -0.01 29.76
C GLU A 268 3.46 -0.07 28.24
N PHE A 269 2.97 1.01 27.62
CA PHE A 269 2.88 1.09 26.16
C PHE A 269 4.26 1.01 25.50
N ILE A 270 5.23 1.81 25.98
CA ILE A 270 6.60 1.80 25.46
C ILE A 270 7.24 0.41 25.65
N ALA A 271 7.10 -0.19 26.83
CA ALA A 271 7.60 -1.52 27.12
C ALA A 271 6.99 -2.56 26.19
N THR A 272 5.67 -2.47 25.91
CA THR A 272 4.98 -3.37 24.98
C THR A 272 5.57 -3.27 23.58
N ILE A 273 5.80 -2.06 23.07
CA ILE A 273 6.42 -1.87 21.75
C ILE A 273 7.87 -2.35 21.75
N ARG A 274 8.64 -2.16 22.84
CA ARG A 274 10.05 -2.59 22.92
C ARG A 274 10.23 -4.10 23.02
N THR A 275 9.30 -4.80 23.65
CA THR A 275 9.47 -6.22 24.01
C THR A 275 8.51 -7.15 23.27
N GLY A 276 7.48 -6.63 22.63
CA GLY A 276 6.40 -7.41 22.06
C GLY A 276 5.55 -8.14 23.11
N VAL A 277 5.57 -7.70 24.38
CA VAL A 277 4.79 -8.32 25.46
C VAL A 277 3.94 -7.25 26.14
N ASP A 278 2.63 -7.43 26.16
CA ASP A 278 1.71 -6.50 26.79
C ASP A 278 1.68 -6.64 28.35
N PRO A 279 1.05 -5.70 29.06
CA PRO A 279 1.00 -5.74 30.55
C PRO A 279 0.30 -6.98 31.12
N THR A 280 -0.46 -7.72 30.32
CA THR A 280 -1.09 -8.99 30.75
C THR A 280 -0.19 -10.21 30.54
N GLY A 281 0.97 -10.02 29.91
CA GLY A 281 1.91 -11.09 29.54
C GLY A 281 1.62 -11.74 28.18
N HIS A 282 0.66 -11.20 27.39
CA HIS A 282 0.39 -11.67 26.04
C HIS A 282 1.52 -11.24 25.09
N ARG A 283 2.03 -12.19 24.29
CA ARG A 283 3.03 -11.91 23.25
C ARG A 283 2.36 -11.49 21.95
N LEU A 284 2.76 -10.33 21.45
CA LEU A 284 2.36 -9.85 20.14
C LEU A 284 3.07 -10.67 19.05
N ASP A 285 2.30 -11.03 18.02
CA ASP A 285 2.83 -11.69 16.82
C ASP A 285 3.38 -10.60 15.89
N ALA A 286 4.70 -10.55 15.69
CA ALA A 286 5.36 -9.55 14.86
C ALA A 286 4.87 -9.58 13.40
N ALA A 287 4.44 -10.74 12.89
CA ALA A 287 3.90 -10.86 11.54
C ALA A 287 2.50 -10.17 11.40
N LYS A 288 1.80 -9.93 12.51
CA LYS A 288 0.49 -9.26 12.53
C LYS A 288 0.57 -7.82 13.02
N MET A 289 1.37 -7.59 14.03
CA MET A 289 1.66 -6.28 14.61
C MET A 289 3.18 -6.10 14.61
N PRO A 290 3.78 -5.37 13.67
CA PRO A 290 5.23 -5.24 13.49
C PRO A 290 5.83 -4.33 14.59
N TRP A 291 5.68 -4.76 15.84
CA TRP A 291 6.13 -4.02 17.01
C TRP A 291 7.64 -3.80 17.02
N ASP A 292 8.41 -4.74 16.51
CA ASP A 292 9.87 -4.70 16.41
C ASP A 292 10.34 -3.64 15.40
N ASP A 293 9.66 -3.49 14.26
CA ASP A 293 9.91 -2.39 13.33
C ASP A 293 9.62 -1.02 13.97
N PHE A 294 8.51 -0.89 14.71
CA PHE A 294 8.20 0.34 15.45
C PHE A 294 9.19 0.60 16.58
N ALA A 295 9.64 -0.46 17.27
CA ALA A 295 10.69 -0.36 18.27
C ALA A 295 12.01 0.17 17.69
N ALA A 296 12.36 -0.24 16.47
CA ALA A 296 13.56 0.22 15.80
C ALA A 296 13.39 1.62 15.15
N ALA A 297 12.18 1.95 14.69
CA ALA A 297 11.88 3.22 14.03
C ALA A 297 11.83 4.41 14.99
N TYR A 298 11.33 4.23 16.21
CA TYR A 298 10.98 5.33 17.11
C TYR A 298 11.76 5.32 18.43
N SER A 299 12.15 6.50 18.90
CA SER A 299 12.69 6.71 20.23
C SER A 299 11.59 6.58 21.30
N ASP A 300 11.95 6.45 22.58
CA ASP A 300 10.97 6.41 23.67
C ASP A 300 10.14 7.70 23.76
N GLU A 301 10.75 8.84 23.42
CA GLU A 301 10.04 10.12 23.34
C GLU A 301 9.01 10.13 22.22
N GLU A 302 9.34 9.57 21.07
CA GLU A 302 8.43 9.43 19.92
C GLU A 302 7.30 8.44 20.24
N LEU A 303 7.61 7.31 20.88
CA LEU A 303 6.60 6.36 21.36
C LEU A 303 5.68 7.00 22.42
N ARG A 304 6.22 7.84 23.31
CA ARG A 304 5.43 8.59 24.28
C ARG A 304 4.52 9.61 23.61
N ALA A 305 4.95 10.26 22.54
CA ALA A 305 4.12 11.15 21.75
C ALA A 305 2.98 10.38 21.04
N ILE A 306 3.27 9.19 20.50
CA ILE A 306 2.25 8.29 19.94
C ILE A 306 1.21 7.94 21.03
N TYR A 307 1.65 7.50 22.21
CA TYR A 307 0.76 7.20 23.33
C TYR A 307 -0.10 8.41 23.72
N THR A 308 0.52 9.59 23.83
CA THR A 308 -0.17 10.84 24.18
C THR A 308 -1.31 11.12 23.21
N TYR A 309 -1.08 10.99 21.91
CA TYR A 309 -2.14 11.13 20.91
C TYR A 309 -3.22 10.05 21.04
N LEU A 310 -2.83 8.78 21.18
CA LEU A 310 -3.80 7.67 21.27
C LEU A 310 -4.72 7.82 22.49
N LYS A 311 -4.26 8.43 23.58
CA LYS A 311 -5.08 8.75 24.76
C LYS A 311 -6.12 9.85 24.52
N THR A 312 -5.95 10.70 23.51
CA THR A 312 -6.95 11.73 23.15
C THR A 312 -8.08 11.17 22.29
N VAL A 313 -7.85 10.02 21.65
CA VAL A 313 -8.88 9.33 20.88
C VAL A 313 -9.90 8.73 21.84
N SER A 314 -11.14 9.24 21.82
CA SER A 314 -12.19 8.77 22.72
C SER A 314 -12.53 7.31 22.47
N PRO A 315 -12.53 6.45 23.50
CA PRO A 315 -13.10 5.12 23.36
C PRO A 315 -14.61 5.27 23.15
N VAL A 316 -15.14 4.90 21.97
CA VAL A 316 -16.60 4.70 21.89
C VAL A 316 -16.90 3.46 22.72
N VAL A 317 -17.56 3.68 23.82
CA VAL A 317 -18.25 2.61 24.53
C VAL A 317 -19.29 2.08 23.58
N GLY A 318 -19.21 0.82 23.20
CA GLY A 318 -20.03 0.21 22.16
C GLY A 318 -21.50 0.55 22.37
N VAL A 319 -22.17 0.92 21.28
CA VAL A 319 -23.60 0.79 21.19
C VAL A 319 -23.87 -0.71 21.26
N PRO A 320 -24.68 -1.21 22.22
CA PRO A 320 -24.98 -2.61 22.38
C PRO A 320 -25.64 -3.23 21.14
#